data_f1f40fa331b0568116cab443d7ad3411
#
_entry.id   f1f40fa331b0568116cab443d7ad3411
#
_cell.length_a   1.000
_cell.length_b   1.000
_cell.length_c   1.000
_cell.angle_alpha   90.00
_cell.angle_beta   90.00
_cell.angle_gamma   90.00
#
_symmetry.space_group_name_H-M   'P 1'
#
loop_
_entity.id
_entity.type
_entity.pdbx_description
1 polymer ?
#
loop_
_entity_poly.entity_id
_entity_poly.type
_entity_poly.pdbx_seq_one_letter_code
_entity_poly.pdbx_strand_id
1 'polypeptide(L)'
;MLKHHEGVRYKPYQCPAKLWTIGVGSVMYPEQAKIPSSIEGMARRKAWALKPEDNRRWSEEEVDALLAKDVARFERGLARYLPIRLSQNEYDAILSFCFNLGLGTFQRSTIRQALLRGDKITAIESLLKYNKAGGKVLKGLDNRRKDEAALFRG
;
A
#
# COMPACT_ATOMS: atom_id res chain seq x y z
N MET A 1 3.14 10.75 5.43
CA MET A 1 1.96 9.89 5.70
C MET A 1 2.26 8.39 5.59
N LEU A 2 2.91 7.94 4.51
CA LEU A 2 3.18 6.50 4.33
C LEU A 2 4.01 5.90 5.46
N LYS A 3 5.13 6.53 5.81
CA LYS A 3 5.99 6.02 6.91
C LYS A 3 5.25 5.95 8.24
N HIS A 4 4.36 6.90 8.51
CA HIS A 4 3.57 6.93 9.74
C HIS A 4 2.64 5.72 9.83
N HIS A 5 1.94 5.39 8.75
CA HIS A 5 0.98 4.29 8.75
C HIS A 5 1.62 2.91 8.52
N GLU A 6 2.60 2.82 7.62
CA GLU A 6 3.22 1.55 7.27
C GLU A 6 4.31 1.14 8.28
N GLY A 7 4.91 2.11 8.96
CA GLY A 7 6.11 1.88 9.76
C GLY A 7 7.34 1.74 8.87
N VAL A 8 8.51 1.74 9.50
CA VAL A 8 9.79 1.61 8.78
C VAL A 8 10.63 0.56 9.50
N ARG A 9 11.15 -0.42 8.74
CA ARG A 9 12.07 -1.44 9.27
C ARG A 9 13.36 -1.43 8.48
N TYR A 10 14.47 -1.49 9.20
CA TYR A 10 15.81 -1.43 8.62
C TYR A 10 16.49 -2.79 8.53
N LYS A 11 15.81 -3.84 8.98
CA LYS A 11 16.25 -5.24 8.82
C LYS A 11 15.18 -6.03 8.08
N PRO A 12 15.56 -6.98 7.21
CA PRO A 12 14.59 -7.82 6.53
C PRO A 12 13.68 -8.58 7.50
N TYR A 13 12.42 -8.70 7.14
CA TYR A 13 11.44 -9.48 7.88
C TYR A 13 10.46 -10.14 6.92
N GLN A 14 9.78 -11.18 7.38
CA GLN A 14 8.68 -11.77 6.61
C GLN A 14 7.37 -11.09 7.00
N CYS A 15 6.70 -10.49 6.02
CA CYS A 15 5.39 -9.89 6.24
C CYS A 15 4.31 -10.97 6.48
N PRO A 16 3.06 -10.61 6.85
CA PRO A 16 2.00 -11.60 7.01
C PRO A 16 1.79 -12.50 5.79
N ALA A 17 2.06 -12.01 4.57
CA ALA A 17 2.01 -12.79 3.35
C ALA A 17 3.24 -13.67 3.13
N LYS A 18 4.15 -13.75 4.11
CA LYS A 18 5.39 -14.55 4.09
C LYS A 18 6.37 -14.14 2.99
N LEU A 19 6.36 -12.86 2.62
CA LEU A 19 7.33 -12.29 1.70
C LEU A 19 8.44 -11.59 2.46
N TRP A 20 9.70 -11.79 2.05
CA TRP A 20 10.81 -11.01 2.58
C TRP A 20 10.63 -9.55 2.20
N THR A 21 10.64 -8.70 3.21
CA THR A 21 10.25 -7.29 3.13
C THR A 21 11.26 -6.44 3.86
N ILE A 22 11.44 -5.21 3.41
CA ILE A 22 12.35 -4.23 4.02
C ILE A 22 11.73 -2.83 3.95
N GLY A 23 12.12 -1.97 4.88
CA GLY A 23 11.76 -0.56 4.85
C GLY A 23 10.29 -0.31 5.11
N VAL A 24 9.64 0.35 4.18
CA VAL A 24 8.22 0.75 4.25
C VAL A 24 7.37 -0.24 3.44
N GLY A 25 7.57 -1.54 3.68
CA GLY A 25 6.82 -2.59 3.01
C GLY A 25 7.31 -2.96 1.62
N SER A 26 8.57 -2.69 1.28
CA SER A 26 9.14 -3.04 -0.02
C SER A 26 9.43 -4.54 -0.10
N VAL A 27 8.86 -5.22 -1.08
CA VAL A 27 9.13 -6.63 -1.37
C VAL A 27 10.54 -6.78 -1.92
N MET A 28 11.36 -7.63 -1.28
CA MET A 28 12.77 -7.80 -1.65
C MET A 28 12.95 -8.70 -2.87
N TYR A 29 12.14 -9.75 -2.99
CA TYR A 29 12.28 -10.76 -4.04
C TYR A 29 11.00 -10.87 -4.86
N PRO A 30 10.93 -10.24 -6.04
CA PRO A 30 9.73 -10.30 -6.89
C PRO A 30 9.33 -11.72 -7.28
N GLU A 31 10.28 -12.62 -7.44
CA GLU A 31 10.02 -14.03 -7.76
C GLU A 31 9.26 -14.73 -6.64
N GLN A 32 9.56 -14.41 -5.38
CA GLN A 32 8.84 -14.94 -4.23
C GLN A 32 7.36 -14.51 -4.28
N ALA A 33 7.11 -13.28 -4.67
CA ALA A 33 5.75 -12.73 -4.76
C ALA A 33 4.91 -13.40 -5.86
N LYS A 34 5.53 -14.04 -6.83
CA LYS A 34 4.83 -14.78 -7.89
C LYS A 34 4.31 -16.14 -7.43
N ILE A 35 4.76 -16.64 -6.30
CA ILE A 35 4.26 -17.89 -5.72
C ILE A 35 2.81 -17.67 -5.27
N PRO A 36 1.85 -18.53 -5.66
CA PRO A 36 0.46 -18.38 -5.26
C PRO A 36 0.28 -18.36 -3.74
N SER A 37 -0.71 -17.62 -3.24
CA SER A 37 -1.01 -17.52 -1.81
C SER A 37 -1.87 -18.67 -1.27
N SER A 38 -1.82 -19.84 -1.91
CA SER A 38 -2.39 -21.09 -1.42
C SER A 38 -1.65 -21.58 -0.16
N ILE A 39 -2.19 -22.58 0.52
CA ILE A 39 -1.52 -23.19 1.69
C ILE A 39 -0.10 -23.66 1.32
N GLU A 40 0.04 -24.38 0.20
CA GLU A 40 1.35 -24.84 -0.29
C GLU A 40 2.24 -23.68 -0.69
N GLY A 41 1.68 -22.68 -1.38
CA GLY A 41 2.40 -21.48 -1.79
C GLY A 41 2.92 -20.68 -0.60
N MET A 42 2.13 -20.54 0.45
CA MET A 42 2.55 -19.84 1.67
C MET A 42 3.68 -20.59 2.38
N ALA A 43 3.65 -21.92 2.41
CA ALA A 43 4.74 -22.72 2.95
C ALA A 43 6.03 -22.54 2.14
N ARG A 44 5.93 -22.50 0.82
CA ARG A 44 7.08 -22.24 -0.07
C ARG A 44 7.64 -20.83 0.13
N ARG A 45 6.79 -19.84 0.30
CA ARG A 45 7.20 -18.45 0.61
C ARG A 45 7.97 -18.40 1.93
N LYS A 46 7.41 -19.04 2.98
CA LYS A 46 8.04 -19.09 4.30
C LYS A 46 9.42 -19.72 4.26
N ALA A 47 9.59 -20.75 3.43
CA ALA A 47 10.85 -21.49 3.28
C ALA A 47 11.87 -20.77 2.37
N TRP A 48 11.49 -19.69 1.70
CA TRP A 48 12.38 -18.94 0.81
C TRP A 48 13.53 -18.34 1.61
N ALA A 49 14.76 -18.66 1.20
CA ALA A 49 15.93 -18.24 1.93
C ALA A 49 16.28 -16.77 1.66
N LEU A 50 16.51 -16.03 2.75
CA LEU A 50 17.08 -14.68 2.67
C LEU A 50 18.53 -14.81 2.20
N LYS A 51 18.90 -14.05 1.17
CA LYS A 51 20.29 -14.05 0.69
C LYS A 51 21.22 -13.50 1.79
N PRO A 52 22.41 -14.11 1.99
CA PRO A 52 23.33 -13.64 3.03
C PRO A 52 23.70 -12.17 2.90
N GLU A 53 23.90 -11.66 1.69
CA GLU A 53 24.23 -10.26 1.44
C GLU A 53 23.09 -9.30 1.82
N ASP A 54 21.85 -9.78 1.88
CA ASP A 54 20.68 -8.98 2.25
C ASP A 54 20.39 -9.04 3.75
N ASN A 55 20.98 -10.01 4.46
CA ASN A 55 20.78 -10.19 5.89
C ASN A 55 21.67 -9.23 6.68
N ARG A 56 21.29 -7.97 6.69
CA ARG A 56 22.03 -6.88 7.36
C ARG A 56 21.07 -5.75 7.72
N ARG A 57 21.56 -4.77 8.45
CA ARG A 57 20.81 -3.52 8.64
C ARG A 57 20.99 -2.65 7.38
N TRP A 58 19.88 -2.22 6.82
CA TRP A 58 19.86 -1.33 5.64
C TRP A 58 19.88 0.12 6.10
N SER A 59 20.45 1.00 5.30
CA SER A 59 20.50 2.43 5.61
C SER A 59 19.18 3.11 5.31
N GLU A 60 18.98 4.30 5.89
CA GLU A 60 17.80 5.13 5.59
C GLU A 60 17.74 5.47 4.11
N GLU A 61 18.88 5.79 3.49
CA GLU A 61 18.96 6.11 2.06
C GLU A 61 18.53 4.92 1.19
N GLU A 62 18.97 3.71 1.54
CA GLU A 62 18.57 2.50 0.82
C GLU A 62 17.07 2.25 0.92
N VAL A 63 16.51 2.40 2.11
CA VAL A 63 15.08 2.22 2.35
C VAL A 63 14.26 3.29 1.64
N ASP A 64 14.70 4.53 1.67
CA ASP A 64 14.02 5.65 0.98
C ASP A 64 14.05 5.48 -0.53
N ALA A 65 15.15 4.97 -1.09
CA ALA A 65 15.24 4.67 -2.53
C ALA A 65 14.24 3.59 -2.95
N LEU A 66 14.07 2.55 -2.14
CA LEU A 66 13.09 1.50 -2.38
C LEU A 66 11.66 2.04 -2.27
N LEU A 67 11.39 2.86 -1.28
CA LEU A 67 10.08 3.50 -1.13
C LEU A 67 9.76 4.38 -2.33
N ALA A 68 10.70 5.18 -2.80
CA ALA A 68 10.52 6.04 -3.97
C ALA A 68 10.19 5.21 -5.23
N LYS A 69 10.85 4.07 -5.40
CA LYS A 69 10.58 3.14 -6.51
C LYS A 69 9.18 2.56 -6.42
N ASP A 70 8.74 2.15 -5.23
CA ASP A 70 7.39 1.62 -5.02
C ASP A 70 6.34 2.71 -5.25
N VAL A 71 6.54 3.91 -4.72
CA VAL A 71 5.64 5.05 -4.92
C VAL A 71 5.50 5.37 -6.41
N ALA A 72 6.60 5.40 -7.17
CA ALA A 72 6.57 5.65 -8.60
C ALA A 72 5.70 4.64 -9.35
N ARG A 73 5.72 3.37 -8.93
CA ARG A 73 4.86 2.33 -9.50
C ARG A 73 3.37 2.60 -9.24
N PHE A 74 3.03 3.02 -8.02
CA PHE A 74 1.66 3.40 -7.68
C PHE A 74 1.22 4.67 -8.40
N GLU A 75 2.11 5.64 -8.58
CA GLU A 75 1.83 6.86 -9.34
C GLU A 75 1.49 6.55 -10.80
N ARG A 76 2.24 5.65 -11.43
CA ARG A 76 1.94 5.21 -12.80
C ARG A 76 0.58 4.53 -12.89
N GLY A 77 0.24 3.71 -11.91
CA GLY A 77 -1.07 3.04 -11.84
C GLY A 77 -2.21 4.04 -11.67
N LEU A 78 -2.02 5.04 -10.81
CA LEU A 78 -3.03 6.10 -10.62
C LEU A 78 -3.22 6.94 -11.87
N ALA A 79 -2.15 7.30 -12.57
CA ALA A 79 -2.25 8.03 -13.83
C ALA A 79 -3.12 7.26 -14.84
N ARG A 80 -3.04 5.94 -14.82
CA ARG A 80 -3.82 5.07 -15.71
C ARG A 80 -5.29 4.97 -15.30
N TYR A 81 -5.55 4.77 -13.99
CA TYR A 81 -6.91 4.50 -13.50
C TYR A 81 -7.69 5.76 -13.14
N LEU A 82 -7.01 6.86 -12.90
CA LEU A 82 -7.64 8.11 -12.47
C LEU A 82 -7.03 9.30 -13.23
N PRO A 83 -7.30 9.41 -14.56
CA PRO A 83 -6.73 10.48 -15.38
C PRO A 83 -7.50 11.79 -15.22
N ILE A 84 -7.57 12.29 -13.98
CA ILE A 84 -8.25 13.54 -13.64
C ILE A 84 -7.31 14.45 -12.86
N ARG A 85 -7.65 15.73 -12.79
CA ARG A 85 -6.88 16.68 -12.00
C ARG A 85 -7.33 16.66 -10.55
N LEU A 86 -6.37 16.45 -9.66
CA LEU A 86 -6.56 16.48 -8.20
C LEU A 86 -5.60 17.50 -7.60
N SER A 87 -5.96 18.09 -6.46
CA SER A 87 -5.01 18.84 -5.66
C SER A 87 -3.92 17.87 -5.13
N GLN A 88 -2.80 18.42 -4.67
CA GLN A 88 -1.73 17.59 -4.10
C GLN A 88 -2.24 16.79 -2.90
N ASN A 89 -3.03 17.40 -2.03
CA ASN A 89 -3.58 16.72 -0.85
C ASN A 89 -4.57 15.61 -1.25
N GLU A 90 -5.43 15.87 -2.21
CA GLU A 90 -6.35 14.86 -2.74
C GLU A 90 -5.58 13.69 -3.35
N TYR A 91 -4.57 13.98 -4.13
CA TYR A 91 -3.72 12.97 -4.75
C TYR A 91 -3.00 12.13 -3.70
N ASP A 92 -2.38 12.77 -2.71
CA ASP A 92 -1.63 12.07 -1.66
C ASP A 92 -2.54 11.14 -0.83
N ALA A 93 -3.77 11.57 -0.57
CA ALA A 93 -4.75 10.74 0.15
C ALA A 93 -5.09 9.47 -0.65
N ILE A 94 -5.34 9.61 -1.94
CA ILE A 94 -5.66 8.47 -2.81
C ILE A 94 -4.44 7.56 -2.99
N LEU A 95 -3.26 8.13 -3.12
CA LEU A 95 -2.02 7.36 -3.20
C LEU A 95 -1.81 6.52 -1.93
N SER A 96 -2.05 7.10 -0.75
CA SER A 96 -1.99 6.38 0.52
C SER A 96 -2.97 5.20 0.56
N PHE A 97 -4.18 5.40 0.10
CA PHE A 97 -5.18 4.32 -0.01
C PHE A 97 -4.68 3.19 -0.91
N CYS A 98 -4.19 3.53 -2.09
CA CYS A 98 -3.67 2.54 -3.05
C CYS A 98 -2.46 1.80 -2.51
N PHE A 99 -1.55 2.50 -1.82
CA PHE A 99 -0.37 1.89 -1.22
C PHE A 99 -0.77 0.85 -0.17
N ASN A 100 -1.83 1.12 0.60
CA ASN A 100 -2.33 0.20 1.64
C ASN A 100 -3.12 -0.98 1.07
N LEU A 101 -4.07 -0.72 0.19
CA LEU A 101 -5.05 -1.72 -0.24
C LEU A 101 -4.85 -2.21 -1.67
N GLY A 102 -3.93 -1.62 -2.41
CA GLY A 102 -3.59 -2.03 -3.77
C GLY A 102 -4.36 -1.28 -4.85
N LEU A 103 -3.71 -1.15 -6.01
CA LEU A 103 -4.30 -0.52 -7.19
C LEU A 103 -5.53 -1.27 -7.71
N GLY A 104 -5.52 -2.61 -7.61
CA GLY A 104 -6.66 -3.42 -8.05
C GLY A 104 -7.91 -3.15 -7.23
N THR A 105 -7.77 -3.00 -5.91
CA THR A 105 -8.89 -2.63 -5.03
C THR A 105 -9.44 -1.26 -5.42
N PHE A 106 -8.55 -0.30 -5.63
CA PHE A 106 -8.95 1.05 -6.06
C PHE A 106 -9.64 1.03 -7.43
N GLN A 107 -9.11 0.29 -8.38
CA GLN A 107 -9.66 0.18 -9.74
C GLN A 107 -11.13 -0.26 -9.71
N ARG A 108 -11.47 -1.18 -8.82
CA ARG A 108 -12.84 -1.75 -8.70
C ARG A 108 -13.71 -0.97 -7.71
N SER A 109 -13.21 0.09 -7.10
CA SER A 109 -13.90 0.77 -6.01
C SER A 109 -14.93 1.79 -6.50
N THR A 110 -15.91 2.04 -5.66
CA THR A 110 -16.84 3.18 -5.82
C THR A 110 -16.11 4.50 -5.69
N ILE A 111 -14.98 4.54 -4.95
CA ILE A 111 -14.14 5.72 -4.82
C ILE A 111 -13.70 6.22 -6.20
N ARG A 112 -13.14 5.34 -7.00
CA ARG A 112 -12.68 5.66 -8.35
C ARG A 112 -13.82 6.15 -9.22
N GLN A 113 -14.94 5.44 -9.22
CA GLN A 113 -16.10 5.82 -10.02
C GLN A 113 -16.63 7.20 -9.63
N ALA A 114 -16.74 7.48 -8.33
CA ALA A 114 -17.17 8.77 -7.82
C ALA A 114 -16.23 9.89 -8.24
N LEU A 115 -14.92 9.69 -8.12
CA LEU A 115 -13.92 10.67 -8.52
C LEU A 115 -13.97 10.95 -10.03
N LEU A 116 -14.16 9.91 -10.86
CA LEU A 116 -14.24 10.07 -12.30
C LEU A 116 -15.42 10.94 -12.74
N ARG A 117 -16.52 10.94 -11.97
CA ARG A 117 -17.66 11.82 -12.25
C ARG A 117 -17.67 13.12 -11.46
N GLY A 118 -16.59 13.40 -10.71
CA GLY A 118 -16.46 14.65 -9.95
C GLY A 118 -17.19 14.66 -8.61
N ASP A 119 -17.66 13.52 -8.12
CA ASP A 119 -18.41 13.40 -6.87
C ASP A 119 -17.46 13.08 -5.71
N LYS A 120 -16.84 14.13 -5.16
CA LYS A 120 -15.85 13.99 -4.09
C LYS A 120 -16.48 13.57 -2.76
N ILE A 121 -17.72 13.94 -2.51
CA ILE A 121 -18.43 13.59 -1.27
C ILE A 121 -18.63 12.08 -1.20
N THR A 122 -19.18 11.47 -2.25
CA THR A 122 -19.37 10.02 -2.34
C THR A 122 -18.03 9.28 -2.30
N ALA A 123 -16.99 9.84 -2.91
CA ALA A 123 -15.65 9.26 -2.89
C ALA A 123 -15.12 9.12 -1.46
N ILE A 124 -15.24 10.18 -0.64
CA ILE A 124 -14.80 10.16 0.75
C ILE A 124 -15.65 9.21 1.60
N GLU A 125 -16.95 9.22 1.43
CA GLU A 125 -17.85 8.31 2.16
C GLU A 125 -17.49 6.84 1.86
N SER A 126 -17.20 6.53 0.60
CA SER A 126 -16.78 5.19 0.19
C SER A 126 -15.41 4.82 0.77
N LEU A 127 -14.47 5.75 0.73
CA LEU A 127 -13.12 5.53 1.26
C LEU A 127 -13.17 5.16 2.75
N LEU A 128 -13.97 5.87 3.54
CA LEU A 128 -14.10 5.61 4.97
C LEU A 128 -14.64 4.23 5.32
N LYS A 129 -15.31 3.56 4.39
CA LYS A 129 -15.82 2.19 4.59
C LYS A 129 -14.74 1.11 4.54
N TYR A 130 -13.55 1.42 4.03
CA TYR A 130 -12.43 0.47 3.92
C TYR A 130 -11.63 0.39 5.21
N ASN A 131 -12.29 0.04 6.31
CA ASN A 131 -11.71 -0.01 7.66
C ASN A 131 -11.81 -1.39 8.30
N LYS A 132 -12.13 -2.43 7.51
CA LYS A 132 -12.36 -3.78 8.02
C LYS A 132 -11.34 -4.76 7.49
N ALA A 133 -11.03 -5.76 8.31
CA ALA A 133 -10.32 -6.96 7.89
C ALA A 133 -10.97 -8.16 8.60
N GLY A 134 -11.22 -9.24 7.84
CA GLY A 134 -11.93 -10.39 8.37
C GLY A 134 -13.34 -10.07 8.89
N GLY A 135 -14.01 -9.09 8.30
CA GLY A 135 -15.36 -8.66 8.68
C GLY A 135 -15.42 -7.78 9.91
N LYS A 136 -14.29 -7.45 10.53
CA LYS A 136 -14.23 -6.61 11.74
C LYS A 136 -13.55 -5.29 11.46
N VAL A 137 -14.05 -4.22 12.09
CA VAL A 137 -13.39 -2.91 12.05
C VAL A 137 -12.08 -3.00 12.83
N LEU A 138 -10.98 -2.64 12.17
CA LEU A 138 -9.66 -2.54 12.80
C LEU A 138 -9.32 -1.07 13.04
N LYS A 139 -8.91 -0.76 14.27
CA LYS A 139 -8.59 0.62 14.67
C LYS A 139 -7.53 1.26 13.78
N GLY A 140 -6.48 0.52 13.41
CA GLY A 140 -5.43 1.02 12.53
C GLY A 140 -5.94 1.38 11.14
N LEU A 141 -6.79 0.55 10.56
CA LEU A 141 -7.40 0.82 9.27
C LEU A 141 -8.38 2.00 9.34
N ASP A 142 -9.18 2.05 10.40
CA ASP A 142 -10.12 3.15 10.61
C ASP A 142 -9.39 4.48 10.75
N ASN A 143 -8.34 4.53 11.57
CA ASN A 143 -7.52 5.73 11.74
C ASN A 143 -6.87 6.16 10.44
N ARG A 144 -6.35 5.21 9.66
CA ARG A 144 -5.74 5.52 8.37
C ARG A 144 -6.74 6.12 7.39
N ARG A 145 -7.95 5.54 7.31
CA ARG A 145 -9.01 6.10 6.45
C ARG A 145 -9.42 7.51 6.87
N LYS A 146 -9.51 7.75 8.17
CA LYS A 146 -9.81 9.08 8.71
C LYS A 146 -8.73 10.09 8.37
N ASP A 147 -7.46 9.71 8.49
CA ASP A 147 -6.34 10.58 8.12
C ASP A 147 -6.35 10.90 6.62
N GLU A 148 -6.58 9.88 5.79
CA GLU A 148 -6.69 10.06 4.33
C GLU A 148 -7.86 10.98 3.97
N ALA A 149 -9.01 10.80 4.61
CA ALA A 149 -10.19 11.64 4.38
C ALA A 149 -9.93 13.10 4.80
N ALA A 150 -9.29 13.30 5.95
CA ALA A 150 -8.94 14.64 6.43
C ALA A 150 -7.97 15.34 5.47
N LEU A 151 -6.95 14.62 4.99
CA LEU A 151 -5.99 15.15 4.02
C LEU A 151 -6.69 15.50 2.70
N PHE A 152 -7.59 14.65 2.22
CA PHE A 152 -8.33 14.86 0.99
C PHE A 152 -9.18 16.13 1.04
N ARG A 153 -9.83 16.36 2.18
CA ARG A 153 -10.66 17.55 2.38
C ARG A 153 -9.84 18.85 2.49
N GLY A 154 -8.56 18.72 2.72
CA GLY A 154 -7.65 19.84 2.90
C GLY A 154 -7.63 20.36 4.29
#